data_7a386ea53fb2eda2d50cf74751cd4520
#
_entry.id   7a386ea53fb2eda2d50cf74751cd4520
#
_cell.length_a   1.000
_cell.length_b   1.000
_cell.length_c   1.000
_cell.angle_alpha   90.00
_cell.angle_beta   90.00
_cell.angle_gamma   90.00
#
_symmetry.space_group_name_H-M   'P 1'
#
loop_
_entity.id
_entity.type
_entity.pdbx_description
1 polymer ?
#
loop_
_entity_poly.entity_id
_entity_poly.type
_entity_poly.pdbx_seq_one_letter_code
_entity_poly.pdbx_strand_id
1 'polypeptide(L)'
;MTIENYQFNYSLTGNTDKPVILLLHGFMGNIDEFDAAIELLGDDFSYLKLDLPGHGKTQVLGGDEYYSMANTAQGLINLLDKLEITKCFLVGYSMGGRLGLYLTLHFPQRFYQVVLESSSPGLATEAERLDRVKRDAQIAKKLGRSLEKTDFTTFLLNWYNQPIFGNIKNYPEFPRVIESRLQNHPLELVKSLQFMGIGSQLSLWEKLQNNQIPLLLLVGENDKKFIDINVKMTKIAPASQLKIISNAAHNIHFENTLEFVQKLNNFFDITRY
;
A
#
# COMPACT_ATOMS: atom_id res chain seq x y z
N MET A 1 -2.95 12.39 -15.21
CA MET A 1 -2.86 13.85 -14.89
C MET A 1 -1.43 14.16 -14.48
N THR A 2 -0.87 15.27 -14.97
CA THR A 2 0.48 15.71 -14.58
C THR A 2 0.38 16.59 -13.34
N ILE A 3 1.12 16.22 -12.31
CA ILE A 3 1.26 16.93 -11.03
C ILE A 3 2.76 17.05 -10.76
N GLU A 4 3.31 18.23 -10.99
CA GLU A 4 4.74 18.52 -10.84
C GLU A 4 5.62 17.48 -11.56
N ASN A 5 6.31 16.63 -10.80
CA ASN A 5 7.23 15.61 -11.32
C ASN A 5 6.58 14.24 -11.54
N TYR A 6 5.25 14.16 -11.55
CA TYR A 6 4.52 12.92 -11.77
C TYR A 6 3.46 13.08 -12.86
N GLN A 7 3.38 12.10 -13.74
CA GLN A 7 2.20 11.86 -14.55
C GLN A 7 1.46 10.65 -13.96
N PHE A 8 0.56 10.92 -13.00
CA PHE A 8 -0.19 9.85 -12.35
C PHE A 8 -1.20 9.21 -13.30
N ASN A 9 -1.16 7.88 -13.36
CA ASN A 9 -2.26 7.07 -13.83
C ASN A 9 -3.19 6.85 -12.64
N TYR A 10 -4.40 7.41 -12.69
CA TYR A 10 -5.39 7.32 -11.63
C TYR A 10 -6.80 7.16 -12.20
N SER A 11 -7.70 6.69 -11.36
CA SER A 11 -9.14 6.64 -11.60
C SER A 11 -9.86 7.18 -10.39
N LEU A 12 -10.80 8.07 -10.60
CA LEU A 12 -11.77 8.52 -9.60
C LEU A 12 -13.15 8.11 -10.08
N THR A 13 -13.77 7.17 -9.37
CA THR A 13 -15.07 6.60 -9.71
C THR A 13 -16.05 6.78 -8.54
N GLY A 14 -17.34 6.71 -8.82
CA GLY A 14 -18.41 6.94 -7.86
C GLY A 14 -19.07 8.30 -8.00
N ASN A 15 -19.88 8.69 -7.03
CA ASN A 15 -20.62 9.94 -7.03
C ASN A 15 -19.82 11.01 -6.26
N THR A 16 -19.67 12.21 -6.83
CA THR A 16 -18.98 13.37 -6.22
C THR A 16 -19.53 13.78 -4.85
N ASP A 17 -20.78 13.42 -4.55
CA ASP A 17 -21.43 13.73 -3.28
C ASP A 17 -21.12 12.67 -2.19
N LYS A 18 -20.33 11.65 -2.51
CA LYS A 18 -19.94 10.58 -1.58
C LYS A 18 -18.53 10.78 -1.05
N PRO A 19 -18.25 10.32 0.18
CA PRO A 19 -16.90 10.37 0.73
C PRO A 19 -15.92 9.54 -0.12
N VAL A 20 -14.73 10.10 -0.33
CA VAL A 20 -13.70 9.44 -1.12
C VAL A 20 -12.88 8.49 -0.26
N ILE A 21 -12.60 7.29 -0.77
CA ILE A 21 -11.55 6.39 -0.27
C ILE A 21 -10.35 6.47 -1.22
N LEU A 22 -9.19 6.90 -0.71
CA LEU A 22 -7.91 6.79 -1.39
C LEU A 22 -7.35 5.37 -1.18
N LEU A 23 -7.07 4.65 -2.27
CA LEU A 23 -6.61 3.27 -2.27
C LEU A 23 -5.16 3.18 -2.76
N LEU A 24 -4.25 2.65 -1.92
CA LEU A 24 -2.81 2.56 -2.17
C LEU A 24 -2.35 1.10 -2.20
N HIS A 25 -1.98 0.62 -3.38
CA HIS A 25 -1.55 -0.77 -3.61
C HIS A 25 -0.19 -1.11 -3.00
N GLY A 26 0.13 -2.40 -2.89
CA GLY A 26 1.42 -2.92 -2.44
C GLY A 26 2.51 -2.90 -3.52
N PHE A 27 3.73 -3.32 -3.15
CA PHE A 27 4.84 -3.47 -4.12
C PHE A 27 4.49 -4.47 -5.21
N MET A 28 4.77 -4.13 -6.45
CA MET A 28 4.37 -4.80 -7.69
C MET A 28 2.85 -4.78 -7.98
N GLY A 29 2.04 -4.11 -7.14
CA GLY A 29 0.63 -3.86 -7.40
C GLY A 29 0.40 -2.87 -8.54
N ASN A 30 -0.85 -2.52 -8.74
CA ASN A 30 -1.28 -1.49 -9.69
C ASN A 30 -2.65 -0.95 -9.28
N ILE A 31 -3.19 -0.07 -10.10
CA ILE A 31 -4.48 0.61 -9.92
C ILE A 31 -5.66 -0.35 -9.66
N ASP A 32 -5.60 -1.59 -10.14
CA ASP A 32 -6.69 -2.56 -10.07
C ASP A 32 -6.62 -3.48 -8.82
N GLU A 33 -5.65 -3.24 -7.93
CA GLU A 33 -5.38 -4.08 -6.74
C GLU A 33 -6.62 -4.35 -5.88
N PHE A 34 -7.49 -3.33 -5.73
CA PHE A 34 -8.65 -3.41 -4.84
C PHE A 34 -9.99 -3.56 -5.56
N ASP A 35 -10.02 -3.86 -6.87
CA ASP A 35 -11.26 -3.86 -7.65
C ASP A 35 -12.31 -4.83 -7.09
N ALA A 36 -11.92 -6.04 -6.67
CA ALA A 36 -12.82 -6.99 -6.05
C ALA A 36 -13.40 -6.48 -4.72
N ALA A 37 -12.63 -5.73 -3.94
CA ALA A 37 -13.11 -5.11 -2.70
C ALA A 37 -14.05 -3.93 -2.98
N ILE A 38 -13.75 -3.12 -3.99
CA ILE A 38 -14.60 -2.00 -4.42
C ILE A 38 -15.97 -2.51 -4.90
N GLU A 39 -16.00 -3.60 -5.67
CA GLU A 39 -17.25 -4.22 -6.13
C GLU A 39 -18.17 -4.62 -4.94
N LEU A 40 -17.58 -5.12 -3.85
CA LEU A 40 -18.32 -5.48 -2.64
C LEU A 40 -18.66 -4.29 -1.73
N LEU A 41 -17.88 -3.20 -1.77
CA LEU A 41 -18.15 -1.96 -1.03
C LEU A 41 -19.34 -1.18 -1.65
N GLY A 42 -19.56 -1.34 -2.95
CA GLY A 42 -20.67 -0.74 -3.68
C GLY A 42 -20.59 0.78 -3.82
N ASP A 43 -21.74 1.46 -3.74
CA ASP A 43 -21.90 2.86 -4.11
C ASP A 43 -21.93 3.84 -2.91
N ASP A 44 -21.56 3.39 -1.71
CA ASP A 44 -21.54 4.25 -0.51
C ASP A 44 -20.35 5.21 -0.47
N PHE A 45 -19.34 4.96 -1.31
CA PHE A 45 -18.12 5.74 -1.42
C PHE A 45 -17.80 6.08 -2.87
N SER A 46 -16.96 7.10 -3.05
CA SER A 46 -16.18 7.31 -4.26
C SER A 46 -14.77 6.76 -4.06
N TYR A 47 -14.15 6.26 -5.11
CA TYR A 47 -12.89 5.54 -5.04
C TYR A 47 -11.82 6.25 -5.88
N LEU A 48 -10.79 6.76 -5.20
CA LEU A 48 -9.57 7.25 -5.85
C LEU A 48 -8.51 6.16 -5.77
N LYS A 49 -8.24 5.51 -6.90
CA LYS A 49 -7.19 4.52 -7.06
C LYS A 49 -6.16 5.01 -8.06
N LEU A 50 -4.90 4.63 -7.88
CA LEU A 50 -3.80 5.06 -8.74
C LEU A 50 -2.67 4.06 -8.74
N ASP A 51 -1.84 4.14 -9.78
CA ASP A 51 -0.53 3.48 -9.79
C ASP A 51 0.48 4.34 -9.02
N LEU A 52 1.15 3.76 -8.04
CA LEU A 52 2.23 4.43 -7.30
C LEU A 52 3.49 4.57 -8.19
N PRO A 53 4.38 5.55 -7.93
CA PRO A 53 5.63 5.70 -8.69
C PRO A 53 6.40 4.40 -8.84
N GLY A 54 6.80 4.09 -10.07
CA GLY A 54 7.46 2.84 -10.43
C GLY A 54 6.52 1.67 -10.71
N HIS A 55 5.20 1.89 -10.73
CA HIS A 55 4.19 0.86 -10.97
C HIS A 55 3.24 1.27 -12.08
N GLY A 56 2.67 0.26 -12.75
CA GLY A 56 1.65 0.41 -13.76
C GLY A 56 2.03 1.42 -14.83
N LYS A 57 1.19 2.44 -15.01
CA LYS A 57 1.35 3.48 -16.04
C LYS A 57 1.73 4.85 -15.49
N THR A 58 1.94 4.98 -14.19
CA THR A 58 2.44 6.23 -13.60
C THR A 58 3.88 6.48 -14.02
N GLN A 59 4.17 7.69 -14.49
CA GLN A 59 5.50 8.12 -14.90
C GLN A 59 6.08 9.12 -13.91
N VAL A 60 7.33 8.96 -13.55
CA VAL A 60 8.12 9.94 -12.81
C VAL A 60 8.88 10.77 -13.84
N LEU A 61 8.63 12.08 -13.87
CA LEU A 61 9.18 13.03 -14.84
C LEU A 61 10.46 13.71 -14.33
N GLY A 62 10.73 13.59 -13.03
CA GLY A 62 11.92 14.11 -12.36
C GLY A 62 13.04 13.08 -12.21
N GLY A 63 13.97 13.37 -11.30
CA GLY A 63 15.03 12.45 -10.92
C GLY A 63 14.54 11.28 -10.05
N ASP A 64 15.45 10.35 -9.74
CA ASP A 64 15.11 9.13 -8.99
C ASP A 64 14.67 9.42 -7.55
N GLU A 65 14.97 10.58 -6.99
CA GLU A 65 14.50 11.03 -5.67
C GLU A 65 12.96 11.11 -5.59
N TYR A 66 12.27 11.27 -6.70
CA TYR A 66 10.81 11.30 -6.77
C TYR A 66 10.15 9.94 -6.59
N TYR A 67 10.91 8.83 -6.55
CA TYR A 67 10.40 7.53 -6.08
C TYR A 67 10.41 7.41 -4.56
N SER A 68 10.94 8.39 -3.81
CA SER A 68 11.00 8.33 -2.35
C SER A 68 9.63 8.47 -1.69
N MET A 69 9.52 7.94 -0.46
CA MET A 69 8.33 8.03 0.37
C MET A 69 7.84 9.48 0.53
N ALA A 70 8.74 10.42 0.84
CA ALA A 70 8.39 11.81 1.11
C ALA A 70 7.89 12.53 -0.16
N ASN A 71 8.59 12.39 -1.28
CA ASN A 71 8.19 13.04 -2.53
C ASN A 71 6.91 12.42 -3.09
N THR A 72 6.76 11.09 -3.01
CA THR A 72 5.50 10.42 -3.39
C THR A 72 4.32 10.92 -2.54
N ALA A 73 4.52 11.03 -1.22
CA ALA A 73 3.47 11.54 -0.33
C ALA A 73 3.07 12.98 -0.70
N GLN A 74 4.05 13.87 -0.94
CA GLN A 74 3.75 15.23 -1.38
C GLN A 74 3.02 15.26 -2.74
N GLY A 75 3.45 14.43 -3.70
CA GLY A 75 2.77 14.30 -5.00
C GLY A 75 1.32 13.85 -4.86
N LEU A 76 1.02 12.93 -3.92
CA LEU A 76 -0.36 12.51 -3.64
C LEU A 76 -1.18 13.62 -2.99
N ILE A 77 -0.61 14.40 -2.07
CA ILE A 77 -1.31 15.57 -1.50
C ILE A 77 -1.64 16.57 -2.61
N ASN A 78 -0.70 16.87 -3.49
CA ASN A 78 -0.92 17.79 -4.62
C ASN A 78 -1.96 17.24 -5.62
N LEU A 79 -2.02 15.89 -5.79
CA LEU A 79 -3.08 15.25 -6.58
C LEU A 79 -4.45 15.43 -5.92
N LEU A 80 -4.57 15.21 -4.61
CA LEU A 80 -5.81 15.44 -3.85
C LEU A 80 -6.26 16.90 -3.97
N ASP A 81 -5.32 17.87 -3.86
CA ASP A 81 -5.63 19.30 -4.02
C ASP A 81 -6.14 19.62 -5.42
N LYS A 82 -5.52 19.04 -6.46
CA LYS A 82 -5.94 19.23 -7.84
C LYS A 82 -7.29 18.61 -8.15
N LEU A 83 -7.67 17.56 -7.43
CA LEU A 83 -8.98 16.91 -7.51
C LEU A 83 -10.02 17.55 -6.56
N GLU A 84 -9.66 18.62 -5.85
CA GLU A 84 -10.49 19.32 -4.87
C GLU A 84 -10.96 18.43 -3.71
N ILE A 85 -10.18 17.33 -3.42
CA ILE A 85 -10.44 16.43 -2.31
C ILE A 85 -9.72 16.98 -1.07
N THR A 86 -10.43 17.72 -0.24
CA THR A 86 -9.85 18.31 0.98
C THR A 86 -9.55 17.29 2.06
N LYS A 87 -10.41 16.27 2.20
CA LYS A 87 -10.26 15.21 3.19
C LYS A 87 -10.91 13.91 2.69
N CYS A 88 -10.28 12.77 2.97
CA CYS A 88 -10.77 11.46 2.51
C CYS A 88 -10.51 10.37 3.53
N PHE A 89 -11.09 9.18 3.32
CA PHE A 89 -10.65 7.94 3.91
C PHE A 89 -9.43 7.40 3.16
N LEU A 90 -8.63 6.55 3.80
CA LEU A 90 -7.48 5.92 3.17
C LEU A 90 -7.44 4.43 3.49
N VAL A 91 -7.18 3.62 2.48
CA VAL A 91 -6.83 2.20 2.61
C VAL A 91 -5.48 1.98 1.94
N GLY A 92 -4.53 1.38 2.65
CA GLY A 92 -3.22 1.09 2.09
C GLY A 92 -2.75 -0.33 2.43
N TYR A 93 -2.30 -1.05 1.41
CA TYR A 93 -1.76 -2.40 1.53
C TYR A 93 -0.24 -2.41 1.50
N SER A 94 0.40 -3.06 2.48
CA SER A 94 1.85 -3.34 2.52
C SER A 94 2.70 -2.09 2.27
N MET A 95 3.32 -1.91 1.10
CA MET A 95 4.05 -0.69 0.70
C MET A 95 3.11 0.53 0.69
N GLY A 96 1.93 0.41 0.09
CA GLY A 96 0.90 1.46 0.11
C GLY A 96 0.40 1.76 1.51
N GLY A 97 0.35 0.76 2.40
CA GLY A 97 0.05 0.96 3.82
C GLY A 97 1.15 1.72 4.57
N ARG A 98 2.43 1.49 4.25
CA ARG A 98 3.55 2.29 4.78
C ARG A 98 3.47 3.75 4.34
N LEU A 99 3.13 3.97 3.07
CA LEU A 99 2.88 5.30 2.52
C LEU A 99 1.64 5.94 3.15
N GLY A 100 0.57 5.17 3.35
CA GLY A 100 -0.64 5.60 4.05
C GLY A 100 -0.36 6.04 5.48
N LEU A 101 0.46 5.29 6.21
CA LEU A 101 0.91 5.70 7.55
C LEU A 101 1.75 6.97 7.50
N TYR A 102 2.68 7.09 6.55
CA TYR A 102 3.46 8.31 6.36
C TYR A 102 2.56 9.52 6.11
N LEU A 103 1.60 9.40 5.19
CA LEU A 103 0.61 10.44 4.90
C LEU A 103 -0.19 10.82 6.14
N THR A 104 -0.68 9.85 6.90
CA THR A 104 -1.45 10.07 8.13
C THR A 104 -0.68 10.88 9.16
N LEU A 105 0.61 10.59 9.34
CA LEU A 105 1.46 11.21 10.37
C LEU A 105 2.03 12.58 9.96
N HIS A 106 2.09 12.88 8.64
CA HIS A 106 2.62 14.16 8.16
C HIS A 106 1.53 15.11 7.66
N PHE A 107 0.37 14.59 7.27
CA PHE A 107 -0.77 15.36 6.75
C PHE A 107 -2.09 14.92 7.42
N PRO A 108 -2.16 14.88 8.78
CA PRO A 108 -3.32 14.31 9.50
C PRO A 108 -4.65 14.99 9.15
N GLN A 109 -4.63 16.27 8.78
CA GLN A 109 -5.82 17.03 8.40
C GLN A 109 -6.50 16.51 7.11
N ARG A 110 -5.81 15.67 6.32
CA ARG A 110 -6.30 15.15 5.04
C ARG A 110 -7.12 13.85 5.18
N PHE A 111 -7.14 13.24 6.37
CA PHE A 111 -7.74 11.92 6.55
C PHE A 111 -8.78 11.89 7.67
N TYR A 112 -9.94 11.29 7.40
CA TYR A 112 -10.95 11.01 8.42
C TYR A 112 -10.58 9.79 9.27
N GLN A 113 -10.34 8.67 8.61
CA GLN A 113 -9.96 7.39 9.18
C GLN A 113 -9.08 6.65 8.18
N VAL A 114 -8.18 5.79 8.66
CA VAL A 114 -7.18 5.11 7.84
C VAL A 114 -7.15 3.62 8.16
N VAL A 115 -7.13 2.80 7.12
CA VAL A 115 -6.98 1.35 7.20
C VAL A 115 -5.62 0.96 6.63
N LEU A 116 -4.83 0.23 7.41
CA LEU A 116 -3.51 -0.26 7.04
C LEU A 116 -3.51 -1.78 7.03
N GLU A 117 -3.44 -2.37 5.85
CA GLU A 117 -3.38 -3.80 5.65
C GLU A 117 -1.93 -4.26 5.61
N SER A 118 -1.56 -5.21 6.48
CA SER A 118 -0.26 -5.88 6.49
C SER A 118 0.92 -4.90 6.40
N SER A 119 0.87 -3.84 7.21
CA SER A 119 1.79 -2.70 7.13
C SER A 119 2.59 -2.50 8.41
N SER A 120 3.59 -1.62 8.35
CA SER A 120 4.49 -1.32 9.47
C SER A 120 4.93 0.15 9.47
N PRO A 121 5.42 0.69 10.61
CA PRO A 121 6.03 2.01 10.69
C PRO A 121 7.46 2.06 10.10
N GLY A 122 7.89 1.03 9.38
CA GLY A 122 9.26 0.85 8.95
C GLY A 122 10.12 0.11 9.98
N LEU A 123 11.43 0.00 9.69
CA LEU A 123 12.40 -0.63 10.59
C LEU A 123 12.79 0.36 11.70
N ALA A 124 12.93 -0.16 12.92
CA ALA A 124 13.12 0.68 14.09
C ALA A 124 14.51 1.32 14.15
N THR A 125 15.55 0.57 13.78
CA THR A 125 16.94 0.99 13.93
C THR A 125 17.63 1.26 12.58
N GLU A 126 18.66 2.07 12.60
CA GLU A 126 19.49 2.33 11.43
C GLU A 126 20.21 1.05 10.95
N ALA A 127 20.70 0.24 11.87
CA ALA A 127 21.36 -1.03 11.55
C ALA A 127 20.43 -1.97 10.77
N GLU A 128 19.17 -2.13 11.22
CA GLU A 128 18.17 -2.93 10.50
C GLU A 128 17.89 -2.35 9.10
N ARG A 129 17.83 -1.02 8.96
CA ARG A 129 17.62 -0.36 7.67
C ARG A 129 18.80 -0.61 6.73
N LEU A 130 20.04 -0.44 7.19
CA LEU A 130 21.23 -0.68 6.38
C LEU A 130 21.33 -2.14 5.89
N ASP A 131 21.01 -3.11 6.74
CA ASP A 131 20.98 -4.52 6.34
C ASP A 131 19.83 -4.80 5.36
N ARG A 132 18.71 -4.13 5.52
CA ARG A 132 17.61 -4.25 4.58
C ARG A 132 17.92 -3.62 3.22
N VAL A 133 18.58 -2.47 3.16
CA VAL A 133 19.05 -1.85 1.90
C VAL A 133 19.94 -2.82 1.12
N LYS A 134 20.86 -3.54 1.80
CA LYS A 134 21.69 -4.56 1.13
C LYS A 134 20.85 -5.70 0.53
N ARG A 135 19.82 -6.16 1.23
CA ARG A 135 18.91 -7.21 0.73
C ARG A 135 18.04 -6.68 -0.42
N ASP A 136 17.50 -5.47 -0.29
CA ASP A 136 16.70 -4.84 -1.35
C ASP A 136 17.54 -4.62 -2.62
N ALA A 137 18.83 -4.27 -2.50
CA ALA A 137 19.75 -4.17 -3.64
C ALA A 137 19.95 -5.52 -4.36
N GLN A 138 19.99 -6.64 -3.62
CA GLN A 138 20.06 -7.98 -4.23
C GLN A 138 18.76 -8.35 -4.98
N ILE A 139 17.60 -7.99 -4.41
CA ILE A 139 16.29 -8.18 -5.06
C ILE A 139 16.23 -7.31 -6.32
N ALA A 140 16.59 -6.02 -6.21
CA ALA A 140 16.63 -5.09 -7.33
C ALA A 140 17.53 -5.60 -8.46
N LYS A 141 18.69 -6.16 -8.14
CA LYS A 141 19.59 -6.76 -9.14
C LYS A 141 18.97 -7.96 -9.88
N LYS A 142 18.22 -8.81 -9.17
CA LYS A 142 17.50 -9.94 -9.79
C LYS A 142 16.36 -9.43 -10.66
N LEU A 143 15.55 -8.52 -10.13
CA LEU A 143 14.42 -7.92 -10.83
C LEU A 143 14.86 -7.16 -12.09
N GLY A 144 15.93 -6.37 -12.01
CA GLY A 144 16.50 -5.63 -13.16
C GLY A 144 17.09 -6.50 -14.27
N ARG A 145 17.28 -7.80 -14.02
CA ARG A 145 17.65 -8.81 -15.03
C ARG A 145 16.46 -9.55 -15.63
N SER A 146 15.29 -9.42 -15.03
CA SER A 146 14.06 -10.13 -15.42
C SER A 146 13.25 -9.28 -16.42
N LEU A 147 13.88 -8.91 -17.55
CA LEU A 147 13.26 -8.01 -18.54
C LEU A 147 12.31 -8.76 -19.50
N GLU A 148 12.63 -10.01 -19.77
CA GLU A 148 11.75 -10.86 -20.57
C GLU A 148 10.57 -11.34 -19.72
N LYS A 149 9.40 -11.49 -20.36
CA LYS A 149 8.16 -11.91 -19.69
C LYS A 149 8.32 -13.22 -18.91
N THR A 150 9.05 -14.18 -19.45
CA THR A 150 9.31 -15.48 -18.83
C THR A 150 10.15 -15.35 -17.57
N ASP A 151 11.19 -14.51 -17.60
CA ASP A 151 12.08 -14.26 -16.45
C ASP A 151 11.34 -13.50 -15.37
N PHE A 152 10.53 -12.50 -15.75
CA PHE A 152 9.72 -11.75 -14.80
C PHE A 152 8.64 -12.62 -14.16
N THR A 153 7.99 -13.50 -14.93
CA THR A 153 7.05 -14.51 -14.40
C THR A 153 7.74 -15.41 -13.36
N THR A 154 8.93 -15.89 -13.68
CA THR A 154 9.73 -16.72 -12.74
C THR A 154 10.09 -15.96 -11.47
N PHE A 155 10.49 -14.69 -11.60
CA PHE A 155 10.75 -13.81 -10.46
C PHE A 155 9.50 -13.67 -9.58
N LEU A 156 8.34 -13.38 -10.16
CA LEU A 156 7.06 -13.22 -9.44
C LEU A 156 6.64 -14.49 -8.71
N LEU A 157 6.72 -15.66 -9.36
CA LEU A 157 6.41 -16.94 -8.74
C LEU A 157 7.33 -17.23 -7.53
N ASN A 158 8.62 -16.85 -7.63
CA ASN A 158 9.57 -16.95 -6.52
C ASN A 158 9.30 -15.91 -5.42
N TRP A 159 8.85 -14.72 -5.79
CA TRP A 159 8.45 -13.69 -4.83
C TRP A 159 7.31 -14.17 -3.92
N TYR A 160 6.29 -14.79 -4.49
CA TYR A 160 5.16 -15.35 -3.76
C TYR A 160 5.45 -16.66 -3.00
N ASN A 161 6.70 -17.17 -3.04
CA ASN A 161 7.17 -18.24 -2.16
C ASN A 161 7.61 -17.76 -0.77
N GLN A 162 7.65 -16.44 -0.53
CA GLN A 162 8.02 -15.92 0.78
C GLN A 162 6.98 -16.32 1.83
N PRO A 163 7.40 -16.67 3.07
CA PRO A 163 6.49 -17.15 4.12
C PRO A 163 5.32 -16.21 4.46
N ILE A 164 5.51 -14.89 4.26
CA ILE A 164 4.45 -13.90 4.52
C ILE A 164 3.21 -14.10 3.65
N PHE A 165 3.36 -14.67 2.46
CA PHE A 165 2.24 -14.90 1.54
C PHE A 165 1.48 -16.20 1.80
N GLY A 166 1.90 -16.99 2.79
CA GLY A 166 1.20 -18.22 3.16
C GLY A 166 0.94 -19.13 1.96
N ASN A 167 -0.32 -19.46 1.76
CA ASN A 167 -0.78 -20.35 0.69
C ASN A 167 -1.43 -19.62 -0.50
N ILE A 168 -1.14 -18.36 -0.72
CA ILE A 168 -1.76 -17.53 -1.77
C ILE A 168 -1.77 -18.20 -3.15
N LYS A 169 -0.74 -19.00 -3.46
CA LYS A 169 -0.61 -19.71 -4.74
C LYS A 169 -1.65 -20.81 -4.96
N ASN A 170 -2.33 -21.24 -3.88
CA ASN A 170 -3.36 -22.27 -3.95
C ASN A 170 -4.75 -21.70 -4.29
N TYR A 171 -4.90 -20.37 -4.33
CA TYR A 171 -6.15 -19.73 -4.73
C TYR A 171 -6.35 -19.85 -6.26
N PRO A 172 -7.55 -20.22 -6.72
CA PRO A 172 -7.84 -20.34 -8.16
C PRO A 172 -7.56 -19.06 -8.96
N GLU A 173 -7.73 -17.90 -8.32
CA GLU A 173 -7.53 -16.58 -8.91
C GLU A 173 -6.07 -16.11 -8.92
N PHE A 174 -5.15 -16.87 -8.31
CA PHE A 174 -3.73 -16.48 -8.24
C PHE A 174 -3.09 -16.21 -9.61
N PRO A 175 -3.41 -16.94 -10.71
CA PRO A 175 -2.91 -16.60 -12.04
C PRO A 175 -3.22 -15.16 -12.47
N ARG A 176 -4.39 -14.61 -12.09
CA ARG A 176 -4.77 -13.22 -12.37
C ARG A 176 -3.88 -12.24 -11.62
N VAL A 177 -3.46 -12.59 -10.39
CA VAL A 177 -2.47 -11.79 -9.64
C VAL A 177 -1.17 -11.70 -10.43
N ILE A 178 -0.66 -12.82 -10.95
CA ILE A 178 0.58 -12.82 -11.75
C ILE A 178 0.40 -12.00 -13.03
N GLU A 179 -0.71 -12.15 -13.75
CA GLU A 179 -1.01 -11.37 -14.95
C GLU A 179 -1.05 -9.86 -14.67
N SER A 180 -1.67 -9.45 -13.57
CA SER A 180 -1.69 -8.06 -13.11
C SER A 180 -0.28 -7.53 -12.83
N ARG A 181 0.56 -8.30 -12.12
CA ARG A 181 1.95 -7.92 -11.82
C ARG A 181 2.82 -7.78 -13.07
N LEU A 182 2.56 -8.59 -14.09
CA LEU A 182 3.26 -8.53 -15.38
C LEU A 182 2.98 -7.24 -16.20
N GLN A 183 2.02 -6.42 -15.79
CA GLN A 183 1.80 -5.09 -16.38
C GLN A 183 2.85 -4.06 -15.93
N ASN A 184 3.63 -4.35 -14.91
CA ASN A 184 4.68 -3.48 -14.43
C ASN A 184 5.96 -3.60 -15.26
N HIS A 185 6.74 -2.52 -15.31
CA HIS A 185 8.04 -2.53 -15.93
C HIS A 185 9.13 -2.85 -14.88
N PRO A 186 9.92 -3.92 -15.01
CA PRO A 186 10.88 -4.35 -13.98
C PRO A 186 11.88 -3.26 -13.55
N LEU A 187 12.38 -2.43 -14.48
CA LEU A 187 13.34 -1.37 -14.14
C LEU A 187 12.69 -0.23 -13.32
N GLU A 188 11.41 0.05 -13.55
CA GLU A 188 10.69 1.03 -12.74
C GLU A 188 10.41 0.50 -11.33
N LEU A 189 10.08 -0.79 -11.21
CA LEU A 189 9.97 -1.48 -9.91
C LEU A 189 11.30 -1.48 -9.14
N VAL A 190 12.43 -1.59 -9.84
CA VAL A 190 13.77 -1.47 -9.21
C VAL A 190 13.92 -0.11 -8.54
N LYS A 191 13.57 0.98 -9.21
CA LYS A 191 13.63 2.35 -8.64
C LYS A 191 12.70 2.47 -7.43
N SER A 192 11.45 2.02 -7.56
CA SER A 192 10.51 1.99 -6.42
C SER A 192 11.08 1.22 -5.23
N LEU A 193 11.68 0.04 -5.44
CA LEU A 193 12.28 -0.75 -4.37
C LEU A 193 13.47 -0.03 -3.72
N GLN A 194 14.31 0.64 -4.51
CA GLN A 194 15.49 1.34 -4.02
C GLN A 194 15.13 2.59 -3.20
N PHE A 195 14.13 3.36 -3.61
CA PHE A 195 13.82 4.66 -3.01
C PHE A 195 12.62 4.61 -2.03
N MET A 196 11.66 3.70 -2.22
CA MET A 196 10.51 3.50 -1.33
C MET A 196 10.54 2.17 -0.58
N GLY A 197 11.62 1.38 -0.75
CA GLY A 197 11.82 0.15 0.01
C GLY A 197 11.83 0.40 1.52
N ILE A 198 11.50 -0.61 2.31
CA ILE A 198 11.44 -0.46 3.79
C ILE A 198 12.81 -0.14 4.40
N GLY A 199 13.91 -0.48 3.72
CA GLY A 199 15.27 -0.10 4.14
C GLY A 199 15.55 1.40 3.96
N SER A 200 14.99 2.01 2.90
CA SER A 200 15.17 3.45 2.59
C SER A 200 14.22 4.34 3.38
N GLN A 201 13.12 3.78 3.89
CA GLN A 201 12.15 4.51 4.69
C GLN A 201 12.72 4.84 6.09
N LEU A 202 12.60 6.10 6.50
CA LEU A 202 12.85 6.47 7.90
C LEU A 202 11.79 5.86 8.82
N SER A 203 12.23 5.55 10.06
CA SER A 203 11.34 5.00 11.08
C SER A 203 10.22 5.97 11.44
N LEU A 204 8.99 5.46 11.48
CA LEU A 204 7.82 6.21 11.92
C LEU A 204 7.36 5.80 13.34
N TRP A 205 8.11 4.94 14.03
CA TRP A 205 7.74 4.42 15.35
C TRP A 205 7.54 5.53 16.39
N GLU A 206 8.43 6.51 16.46
CA GLU A 206 8.32 7.63 17.39
C GLU A 206 7.13 8.56 17.06
N LYS A 207 6.91 8.82 15.77
CA LYS A 207 5.79 9.67 15.36
C LYS A 207 4.43 9.03 15.60
N LEU A 208 4.36 7.70 15.51
CA LEU A 208 3.13 6.93 15.65
C LEU A 208 2.47 7.12 17.03
N GLN A 209 3.25 7.32 18.10
CA GLN A 209 2.72 7.56 19.45
C GLN A 209 1.85 8.81 19.56
N ASN A 210 2.07 9.79 18.69
CA ASN A 210 1.33 11.06 18.69
C ASN A 210 0.15 11.07 17.71
N ASN A 211 -0.12 9.95 17.06
CA ASN A 211 -1.20 9.86 16.09
C ASN A 211 -2.58 10.00 16.75
N GLN A 212 -3.41 10.90 16.21
CA GLN A 212 -4.78 11.14 16.64
C GLN A 212 -5.82 10.66 15.61
N ILE A 213 -5.37 10.32 14.40
CA ILE A 213 -6.26 9.84 13.36
C ILE A 213 -6.62 8.37 13.65
N PRO A 214 -7.91 8.00 13.67
CA PRO A 214 -8.30 6.61 13.89
C PRO A 214 -7.66 5.68 12.85
N LEU A 215 -6.93 4.66 13.33
CA LEU A 215 -6.27 3.64 12.53
C LEU A 215 -6.91 2.27 12.75
N LEU A 216 -7.29 1.61 11.68
CA LEU A 216 -7.57 0.17 11.67
C LEU A 216 -6.37 -0.57 11.06
N LEU A 217 -5.77 -1.44 11.86
CA LEU A 217 -4.67 -2.31 11.44
C LEU A 217 -5.27 -3.69 11.12
N LEU A 218 -5.17 -4.12 9.86
CA LEU A 218 -5.63 -5.43 9.41
C LEU A 218 -4.44 -6.32 9.14
N VAL A 219 -4.43 -7.52 9.70
CA VAL A 219 -3.40 -8.54 9.47
C VAL A 219 -4.04 -9.91 9.31
N GLY A 220 -3.53 -10.73 8.40
CA GLY A 220 -3.98 -12.10 8.24
C GLY A 220 -3.44 -13.01 9.36
N GLU A 221 -4.21 -13.98 9.79
CA GLU A 221 -3.83 -14.91 10.87
C GLU A 221 -2.57 -15.73 10.57
N ASN A 222 -2.27 -15.91 9.29
CA ASN A 222 -1.11 -16.65 8.79
C ASN A 222 0.14 -15.78 8.59
N ASP A 223 0.04 -14.44 8.71
CA ASP A 223 1.19 -13.52 8.65
C ASP A 223 1.71 -13.18 10.07
N LYS A 224 2.34 -14.16 10.71
CA LYS A 224 2.85 -14.04 12.08
C LYS A 224 3.74 -12.81 12.28
N LYS A 225 4.60 -12.53 11.30
CA LYS A 225 5.49 -11.37 11.36
C LYS A 225 4.73 -10.05 11.49
N PHE A 226 3.69 -9.86 10.69
CA PHE A 226 2.92 -8.61 10.71
C PHE A 226 1.93 -8.57 11.88
N ILE A 227 1.47 -9.70 12.41
CA ILE A 227 0.76 -9.76 13.69
C ILE A 227 1.62 -9.16 14.80
N ASP A 228 2.87 -9.62 14.95
CA ASP A 228 3.79 -9.12 15.98
C ASP A 228 4.08 -7.62 15.86
N ILE A 229 4.26 -7.13 14.62
CA ILE A 229 4.49 -5.70 14.35
C ILE A 229 3.24 -4.90 14.74
N ASN A 230 2.06 -5.32 14.30
CA ASN A 230 0.83 -4.55 14.51
C ASN A 230 0.34 -4.60 15.97
N VAL A 231 0.61 -5.68 16.71
CA VAL A 231 0.44 -5.71 18.16
C VAL A 231 1.34 -4.67 18.85
N LYS A 232 2.58 -4.48 18.38
CA LYS A 232 3.44 -3.40 18.92
C LYS A 232 2.92 -2.02 18.56
N MET A 233 2.40 -1.85 17.35
CA MET A 233 1.80 -0.58 16.92
C MET A 233 0.62 -0.17 17.82
N THR A 234 -0.30 -1.09 18.14
CA THR A 234 -1.44 -0.77 19.01
C THR A 234 -1.06 -0.39 20.42
N LYS A 235 0.08 -0.88 20.92
CA LYS A 235 0.57 -0.52 22.26
C LYS A 235 1.05 0.95 22.38
N ILE A 236 1.44 1.55 21.25
CA ILE A 236 2.00 2.91 21.25
C ILE A 236 1.12 3.93 20.52
N ALA A 237 0.16 3.49 19.72
CA ALA A 237 -0.75 4.34 18.97
C ALA A 237 -2.16 4.29 19.58
N PRO A 238 -2.53 5.24 20.45
CA PRO A 238 -3.79 5.18 21.22
C PRO A 238 -5.04 5.20 20.34
N ALA A 239 -4.96 5.81 19.15
CA ALA A 239 -6.07 5.87 18.20
C ALA A 239 -6.13 4.66 17.25
N SER A 240 -5.41 3.57 17.55
CA SER A 240 -5.38 2.39 16.67
C SER A 240 -6.13 1.19 17.26
N GLN A 241 -6.70 0.37 16.39
CA GLN A 241 -7.26 -0.93 16.70
C GLN A 241 -6.73 -1.99 15.72
N LEU A 242 -6.49 -3.20 16.23
CA LEU A 242 -6.03 -4.34 15.44
C LEU A 242 -7.18 -5.32 15.22
N LYS A 243 -7.32 -5.81 13.99
CA LYS A 243 -8.18 -6.95 13.63
C LYS A 243 -7.34 -7.99 12.89
N ILE A 244 -7.44 -9.23 13.34
CA ILE A 244 -6.82 -10.39 12.68
C ILE A 244 -7.90 -11.04 11.82
N ILE A 245 -7.58 -11.25 10.55
CA ILE A 245 -8.51 -11.80 9.55
C ILE A 245 -8.21 -13.27 9.36
N SER A 246 -9.24 -14.09 9.52
CA SER A 246 -9.12 -15.54 9.41
C SER A 246 -8.83 -15.99 7.98
N ASN A 247 -8.16 -17.12 7.85
CA ASN A 247 -7.84 -17.74 6.56
C ASN A 247 -7.10 -16.83 5.57
N ALA A 248 -6.39 -15.84 6.04
CA ALA A 248 -5.60 -14.92 5.22
C ALA A 248 -4.15 -14.81 5.72
N ALA A 249 -3.24 -14.49 4.82
CA ALA A 249 -1.87 -14.14 5.10
C ALA A 249 -1.63 -12.65 4.81
N HIS A 250 -0.61 -12.31 4.01
CA HIS A 250 -0.20 -10.92 3.78
C HIS A 250 -1.16 -10.13 2.87
N ASN A 251 -1.89 -10.80 1.96
CA ASN A 251 -2.77 -10.18 0.98
C ASN A 251 -4.25 -10.44 1.32
N ILE A 252 -4.75 -9.77 2.35
CA ILE A 252 -6.08 -10.04 2.93
C ILE A 252 -7.20 -9.69 1.95
N HIS A 253 -7.12 -8.53 1.28
CA HIS A 253 -8.14 -8.08 0.33
C HIS A 253 -8.31 -9.03 -0.85
N PHE A 254 -7.32 -9.89 -1.14
CA PHE A 254 -7.39 -10.96 -2.12
C PHE A 254 -7.82 -12.29 -1.49
N GLU A 255 -7.23 -12.68 -0.34
CA GLU A 255 -7.41 -14.00 0.29
C GLU A 255 -8.75 -14.13 1.02
N ASN A 256 -9.26 -13.02 1.59
CA ASN A 256 -10.55 -12.97 2.28
C ASN A 256 -11.23 -11.62 2.08
N THR A 257 -11.57 -11.31 0.82
CA THR A 257 -12.15 -10.03 0.39
C THR A 257 -13.41 -9.70 1.16
N LEU A 258 -14.26 -10.69 1.44
CA LEU A 258 -15.53 -10.47 2.12
C LEU A 258 -15.34 -9.96 3.55
N GLU A 259 -14.48 -10.63 4.34
CA GLU A 259 -14.20 -10.18 5.71
C GLU A 259 -13.45 -8.85 5.72
N PHE A 260 -12.51 -8.64 4.77
CA PHE A 260 -11.84 -7.36 4.57
C PHE A 260 -12.85 -6.21 4.41
N VAL A 261 -13.80 -6.34 3.48
CA VAL A 261 -14.85 -5.33 3.23
C VAL A 261 -15.75 -5.13 4.44
N GLN A 262 -16.14 -6.20 5.14
CA GLN A 262 -16.91 -6.07 6.39
C GLN A 262 -16.19 -5.24 7.46
N LYS A 263 -14.84 -5.39 7.58
CA LYS A 263 -14.07 -4.57 8.54
C LYS A 263 -14.00 -3.11 8.11
N LEU A 264 -13.91 -2.83 6.80
CA LEU A 264 -13.94 -1.47 6.26
C LEU A 264 -15.30 -0.79 6.56
N ASN A 265 -16.41 -1.44 6.21
CA ASN A 265 -17.76 -0.92 6.45
C ASN A 265 -18.04 -0.67 7.94
N ASN A 266 -17.56 -1.55 8.82
CA ASN A 266 -17.72 -1.39 10.27
C ASN A 266 -16.81 -0.30 10.86
N PHE A 267 -15.75 0.09 10.17
CA PHE A 267 -14.80 1.06 10.68
C PHE A 267 -15.04 2.46 10.14
N PHE A 268 -15.38 2.60 8.86
CA PHE A 268 -15.59 3.90 8.26
C PHE A 268 -16.93 4.51 8.71
N ASP A 269 -16.81 5.62 9.42
CA ASP A 269 -17.96 6.37 9.91
C ASP A 269 -18.28 7.49 8.92
N ILE A 270 -19.19 7.22 8.00
CA ILE A 270 -19.62 8.17 6.97
C ILE A 270 -20.37 9.39 7.55
N THR A 271 -20.80 9.34 8.80
CA THR A 271 -21.43 10.50 9.46
C THR A 271 -20.43 11.62 9.78
N ARG A 272 -19.13 11.33 9.67
CA ARG A 272 -18.04 12.31 9.83
C ARG A 272 -17.70 13.08 8.54
N TYR A 273 -18.33 12.70 7.46
CA TYR A 273 -18.13 13.29 6.14
C TYR A 273 -18.86 14.62 5.97
#